data_761fe2b9a2183ca43505f26a7bce2e48
#
_entry.id   761fe2b9a2183ca43505f26a7bce2e48
#
_cell.length_a   1.000
_cell.length_b   1.000
_cell.length_c   1.000
_cell.angle_alpha   90.00
_cell.angle_beta   90.00
_cell.angle_gamma   90.00
#
_symmetry.space_group_name_H-M   'P 1'
#
loop_
_entity.id
_entity.type
_entity.pdbx_description
1 polymer ?
#
loop_
_entity_poly.entity_id
_entity_poly.type
_entity_poly.pdbx_seq_one_letter_code
_entity_poly.pdbx_strand_id
1 'polypeptide(L)'
;MTHFDESPLISPEIEATISLPPTEAINHALGSNHSLETGLDELVDNAIDAQATRIMIVLHMQNLRLVQIGVHDDGIGMTPEKMERVLRVGGHERHSERNIGRYGMGLKEGSFANAEHTTIVSRTKGSAPHGYELSKDSFDVGRLYERSAYHVWNLRSGLDDARHGTSIIWKDLISAYKGQNDDEARVFATRTLERIRLHMAIRYHRFLECGAVKLLFYAQWDDRLLEPTTKPRPINPLGYRRSGHPDYPRRLTLDGAEDGPEITAHLWRNYSKAPEFHLEQKDELGHQGFYFYDHDRLITQGGWSGYQAEKKQLKLLRIEVSDPRILDEHVTVSPQKSSVRLREGFHRFLGRFRDPDNPGISLEDVFADAAEVVRASNQKNSNADPLVEAGRGMAPSIRDVIEDEATLASHEPMNIVWERIPEGDFLRIDRARNTLVLNQNDRELFNDGRGRLNDAPVLKSLLYLLFNKAIGSGRYTSKIQANVELWTAIINASVEEMRQQETSGKSDHLFD
;
A
#
# COMPACT_ATOMS: atom_id res chain seq x y z
N MET A 1 -2.26 -47.19 43.97
CA MET A 1 -1.70 -47.39 42.62
C MET A 1 -2.82 -47.91 41.74
N THR A 2 -3.53 -47.05 41.06
CA THR A 2 -4.59 -47.40 40.13
C THR A 2 -3.94 -47.51 38.74
N HIS A 3 -3.91 -48.71 38.21
CA HIS A 3 -3.54 -48.99 36.83
C HIS A 3 -4.55 -48.28 35.93
N PHE A 4 -4.13 -47.28 35.16
CA PHE A 4 -4.85 -46.84 33.98
C PHE A 4 -4.66 -47.91 32.90
N ASP A 5 -5.75 -48.58 32.56
CA ASP A 5 -5.87 -49.51 31.44
C ASP A 5 -5.76 -48.66 30.16
N GLU A 6 -4.64 -48.76 29.46
CA GLU A 6 -4.47 -48.20 28.11
C GLU A 6 -5.32 -49.03 27.15
N SER A 7 -6.56 -48.60 26.93
CA SER A 7 -7.38 -49.17 25.87
C SER A 7 -6.66 -48.99 24.53
N PRO A 8 -6.40 -50.06 23.80
CA PRO A 8 -5.76 -49.93 22.48
C PRO A 8 -6.66 -49.09 21.56
N LEU A 9 -6.07 -48.08 20.87
CA LEU A 9 -6.74 -47.31 19.86
C LEU A 9 -7.33 -48.26 18.81
N ILE A 10 -8.66 -48.33 18.76
CA ILE A 10 -9.37 -49.18 17.79
C ILE A 10 -9.24 -48.49 16.43
N SER A 11 -8.46 -49.08 15.52
CA SER A 11 -8.51 -48.70 14.10
C SER A 11 -9.66 -49.45 13.44
N PRO A 12 -10.74 -48.77 13.04
CA PRO A 12 -11.87 -49.45 12.39
C PRO A 12 -11.44 -50.03 11.04
N GLU A 13 -11.82 -51.27 10.76
CA GLU A 13 -11.64 -51.89 9.46
C GLU A 13 -12.66 -51.29 8.48
N ILE A 14 -12.19 -50.85 7.29
CA ILE A 14 -13.03 -50.29 6.22
C ILE A 14 -13.48 -51.42 5.30
N GLU A 15 -14.77 -51.74 5.31
CA GLU A 15 -15.35 -52.81 4.46
C GLU A 15 -15.34 -52.43 2.98
N ALA A 16 -15.70 -51.16 2.65
CA ALA A 16 -15.73 -50.65 1.27
C ALA A 16 -15.53 -49.14 1.19
N THR A 17 -14.86 -48.69 0.14
CA THR A 17 -14.75 -47.25 -0.17
C THR A 17 -15.81 -46.90 -1.21
N ILE A 18 -16.68 -45.93 -0.84
CA ILE A 18 -17.76 -45.42 -1.72
C ILE A 18 -17.31 -44.07 -2.24
N SER A 19 -17.26 -43.89 -3.57
CA SER A 19 -17.04 -42.61 -4.21
C SER A 19 -18.33 -41.81 -4.25
N LEU A 20 -18.38 -40.69 -3.52
CA LEU A 20 -19.50 -39.76 -3.49
C LEU A 20 -19.11 -38.52 -4.31
N PRO A 21 -19.61 -38.33 -5.54
CA PRO A 21 -19.34 -37.12 -6.30
C PRO A 21 -19.91 -35.90 -5.58
N PRO A 22 -19.23 -34.72 -5.68
CA PRO A 22 -19.74 -33.52 -5.09
C PRO A 22 -21.08 -33.10 -5.69
N THR A 23 -21.96 -32.52 -4.88
CA THR A 23 -23.25 -31.97 -5.34
C THR A 23 -23.10 -30.51 -5.74
N GLU A 24 -24.04 -29.97 -6.56
CA GLU A 24 -24.05 -28.56 -6.99
C GLU A 24 -24.01 -27.57 -5.83
N ALA A 25 -24.52 -27.95 -4.66
CA ALA A 25 -24.43 -27.14 -3.41
C ALA A 25 -22.99 -26.76 -3.05
N ILE A 26 -21.97 -27.48 -3.49
CA ILE A 26 -20.56 -27.12 -3.27
C ILE A 26 -20.22 -25.81 -3.98
N ASN A 27 -20.71 -25.54 -5.18
CA ASN A 27 -20.45 -24.28 -5.88
C ASN A 27 -21.00 -23.07 -5.13
N HIS A 28 -22.15 -23.22 -4.47
CA HIS A 28 -22.71 -22.15 -3.63
C HIS A 28 -21.92 -21.96 -2.31
N ALA A 29 -21.31 -23.01 -1.79
CA ALA A 29 -20.42 -22.92 -0.62
C ALA A 29 -19.05 -22.34 -0.99
N LEU A 30 -18.56 -22.61 -2.21
CA LEU A 30 -17.37 -21.98 -2.75
C LEU A 30 -17.66 -20.47 -2.89
N GLY A 31 -16.83 -19.63 -2.36
CA GLY A 31 -16.96 -18.19 -2.49
C GLY A 31 -17.76 -17.48 -1.39
N SER A 32 -18.39 -18.19 -0.45
CA SER A 32 -19.12 -17.55 0.66
C SER A 32 -18.28 -16.60 1.52
N ASN A 33 -16.96 -16.69 1.44
CA ASN A 33 -16.00 -15.97 2.30
C ASN A 33 -15.12 -14.94 1.55
N HIS A 34 -15.39 -14.67 0.26
CA HIS A 34 -14.62 -13.68 -0.49
C HIS A 34 -15.36 -12.34 -0.61
N SER A 35 -14.68 -11.24 -0.29
CA SER A 35 -15.07 -9.90 -0.73
C SER A 35 -14.70 -9.69 -2.20
N LEU A 36 -15.14 -8.57 -2.79
CA LEU A 36 -14.73 -8.18 -4.13
C LEU A 36 -13.20 -8.11 -4.26
N GLU A 37 -12.53 -7.49 -3.28
CA GLU A 37 -11.08 -7.31 -3.26
C GLU A 37 -10.35 -8.65 -3.17
N THR A 38 -10.76 -9.54 -2.26
CA THR A 38 -10.11 -10.86 -2.11
C THR A 38 -10.40 -11.80 -3.29
N GLY A 39 -11.55 -11.65 -3.94
CA GLY A 39 -11.83 -12.35 -5.19
C GLY A 39 -10.93 -11.88 -6.35
N LEU A 40 -10.70 -10.56 -6.43
CA LEU A 40 -9.75 -9.99 -7.40
C LEU A 40 -8.29 -10.37 -7.09
N ASP A 41 -7.91 -10.51 -5.82
CA ASP A 41 -6.59 -11.00 -5.44
C ASP A 41 -6.28 -12.35 -6.10
N GLU A 42 -7.24 -13.29 -6.11
CA GLU A 42 -7.04 -14.61 -6.74
C GLU A 42 -6.77 -14.51 -8.26
N LEU A 43 -7.39 -13.54 -8.92
CA LEU A 43 -7.16 -13.32 -10.35
C LEU A 43 -5.81 -12.65 -10.62
N VAL A 44 -5.40 -11.71 -9.76
CA VAL A 44 -4.11 -11.04 -9.84
C VAL A 44 -2.96 -12.03 -9.52
N ASP A 45 -3.13 -12.86 -8.48
CA ASP A 45 -2.16 -13.93 -8.16
C ASP A 45 -1.94 -14.86 -9.35
N ASN A 46 -3.03 -15.31 -9.99
CA ASN A 46 -2.94 -16.17 -11.18
C ASN A 46 -2.25 -15.47 -12.37
N ALA A 47 -2.45 -14.18 -12.53
CA ALA A 47 -1.78 -13.39 -13.56
C ALA A 47 -0.27 -13.26 -13.27
N ILE A 48 0.12 -13.03 -12.00
CA ILE A 48 1.53 -12.99 -11.58
C ILE A 48 2.20 -14.35 -11.79
N ASP A 49 1.53 -15.45 -11.40
CA ASP A 49 2.02 -16.81 -11.63
C ASP A 49 2.15 -17.14 -13.13
N ALA A 50 1.32 -16.51 -13.98
CA ALA A 50 1.44 -16.56 -15.43
C ALA A 50 2.50 -15.59 -16.00
N GLN A 51 3.33 -14.99 -15.15
CA GLN A 51 4.41 -14.05 -15.53
C GLN A 51 3.89 -12.79 -16.25
N ALA A 52 2.70 -12.32 -15.89
CA ALA A 52 2.18 -11.06 -16.39
C ALA A 52 3.02 -9.87 -15.89
N THR A 53 3.27 -8.92 -16.79
CA THR A 53 3.91 -7.65 -16.46
C THR A 53 2.92 -6.50 -16.34
N ARG A 54 1.73 -6.66 -16.94
CA ARG A 54 0.62 -5.71 -16.88
C ARG A 54 -0.68 -6.47 -16.61
N ILE A 55 -1.40 -5.98 -15.61
CA ILE A 55 -2.70 -6.52 -15.23
C ILE A 55 -3.69 -5.35 -15.21
N MET A 56 -4.77 -5.46 -15.94
CA MET A 56 -5.80 -4.44 -16.07
C MET A 56 -7.10 -4.90 -15.41
N ILE A 57 -7.65 -4.08 -14.52
CA ILE A 57 -8.94 -4.29 -13.87
C ILE A 57 -9.91 -3.22 -14.38
N VAL A 58 -11.03 -3.65 -14.94
CA VAL A 58 -12.03 -2.78 -15.59
C VAL A 58 -13.40 -2.99 -14.95
N LEU A 59 -14.00 -1.91 -14.47
CA LEU A 59 -15.42 -1.88 -14.10
C LEU A 59 -16.25 -1.44 -15.32
N HIS A 60 -17.13 -2.29 -15.82
CA HIS A 60 -18.02 -1.98 -16.93
C HIS A 60 -19.37 -1.47 -16.41
N MET A 61 -19.61 -0.20 -16.64
CA MET A 61 -20.84 0.48 -16.27
C MET A 61 -21.74 0.61 -17.49
N GLN A 62 -22.99 0.19 -17.41
CA GLN A 62 -23.99 0.34 -18.45
C GLN A 62 -25.35 0.75 -17.84
N ASN A 63 -25.99 1.75 -18.40
CA ASN A 63 -27.28 2.24 -17.91
C ASN A 63 -27.29 2.43 -16.37
N LEU A 64 -26.31 3.12 -15.82
CA LEU A 64 -26.14 3.40 -14.37
C LEU A 64 -25.94 2.14 -13.50
N ARG A 65 -25.52 1.04 -14.09
CA ARG A 65 -25.30 -0.21 -13.37
C ARG A 65 -23.88 -0.71 -13.60
N LEU A 66 -23.28 -1.26 -12.58
CA LEU A 66 -22.09 -2.09 -12.75
C LEU A 66 -22.56 -3.45 -13.27
N VAL A 67 -22.29 -3.72 -14.55
CA VAL A 67 -22.75 -4.93 -15.23
C VAL A 67 -21.71 -6.05 -15.29
N GLN A 68 -20.43 -5.67 -15.38
CA GLN A 68 -19.32 -6.62 -15.48
C GLN A 68 -18.07 -6.08 -14.79
N ILE A 69 -17.20 -7.00 -14.37
CA ILE A 69 -15.83 -6.69 -13.95
C ILE A 69 -14.89 -7.54 -14.78
N GLY A 70 -13.97 -6.90 -15.51
CA GLY A 70 -12.94 -7.54 -16.30
C GLY A 70 -11.58 -7.50 -15.62
N VAL A 71 -10.85 -8.62 -15.63
CA VAL A 71 -9.43 -8.68 -15.29
C VAL A 71 -8.69 -9.25 -16.49
N HIS A 72 -7.74 -8.50 -17.01
CA HIS A 72 -6.98 -8.84 -18.20
C HIS A 72 -5.49 -8.78 -17.90
N ASP A 73 -4.72 -9.77 -18.34
CA ASP A 73 -3.28 -9.83 -18.17
C ASP A 73 -2.54 -10.07 -19.49
N ASP A 74 -1.25 -9.76 -19.51
CA ASP A 74 -0.33 -10.04 -20.63
C ASP A 74 0.60 -11.24 -20.33
N GLY A 75 0.18 -12.15 -19.42
CA GLY A 75 0.94 -13.35 -19.08
C GLY A 75 1.04 -14.36 -20.22
N ILE A 76 1.68 -15.51 -19.98
CA ILE A 76 1.95 -16.53 -21.00
C ILE A 76 0.68 -17.14 -21.63
N GLY A 77 -0.48 -16.97 -21.01
CA GLY A 77 -1.74 -17.59 -21.39
C GLY A 77 -1.79 -19.09 -21.11
N MET A 78 -2.89 -19.72 -21.53
CA MET A 78 -3.14 -21.17 -21.38
C MET A 78 -3.49 -21.77 -22.74
N THR A 79 -3.11 -23.04 -22.97
CA THR A 79 -3.67 -23.83 -24.08
C THR A 79 -5.06 -24.35 -23.72
N PRO A 80 -5.91 -24.78 -24.69
CA PRO A 80 -7.20 -25.37 -24.39
C PRO A 80 -7.11 -26.51 -23.37
N GLU A 81 -6.15 -27.41 -23.53
CA GLU A 81 -5.97 -28.58 -22.66
C GLU A 81 -5.58 -28.15 -21.22
N LYS A 82 -4.72 -27.13 -21.08
CA LYS A 82 -4.37 -26.59 -19.78
C LYS A 82 -5.58 -25.93 -19.13
N MET A 83 -6.35 -25.14 -19.87
CA MET A 83 -7.54 -24.48 -19.37
C MET A 83 -8.58 -25.48 -18.89
N GLU A 84 -8.89 -26.52 -19.69
CA GLU A 84 -9.83 -27.58 -19.28
C GLU A 84 -9.39 -28.31 -18.01
N ARG A 85 -8.09 -28.50 -17.80
CA ARG A 85 -7.57 -29.06 -16.55
C ARG A 85 -7.75 -28.13 -15.36
N VAL A 86 -7.43 -26.85 -15.53
CA VAL A 86 -7.59 -25.83 -14.48
C VAL A 86 -9.05 -25.64 -14.08
N LEU A 87 -9.97 -25.78 -15.03
CA LEU A 87 -11.40 -25.65 -14.81
C LEU A 87 -12.06 -26.89 -14.16
N ARG A 88 -11.37 -28.01 -14.03
CA ARG A 88 -11.88 -29.16 -13.23
C ARG A 88 -11.80 -28.85 -11.74
N VAL A 89 -12.82 -29.24 -10.99
CA VAL A 89 -12.81 -29.11 -9.52
C VAL A 89 -11.79 -30.08 -8.94
N GLY A 90 -10.84 -29.58 -8.16
CA GLY A 90 -9.79 -30.41 -7.53
C GLY A 90 -8.70 -30.90 -8.50
N GLY A 91 -8.59 -30.32 -9.69
CA GLY A 91 -7.49 -30.59 -10.62
C GLY A 91 -6.15 -30.06 -10.08
N HIS A 92 -5.49 -30.83 -9.23
CA HIS A 92 -4.17 -30.49 -8.72
C HIS A 92 -3.09 -30.81 -9.77
N GLU A 93 -2.52 -29.78 -10.40
CA GLU A 93 -1.09 -29.87 -10.73
C GLU A 93 -0.32 -29.58 -9.45
N ARG A 94 0.71 -30.36 -9.11
CA ARG A 94 1.70 -29.97 -8.11
C ARG A 94 2.34 -28.69 -8.63
N HIS A 95 1.87 -27.55 -8.11
CA HIS A 95 2.46 -26.27 -8.44
C HIS A 95 3.91 -26.27 -7.96
N SER A 96 4.79 -25.63 -8.72
CA SER A 96 6.17 -25.46 -8.30
C SER A 96 6.18 -24.70 -6.96
N GLU A 97 7.16 -24.95 -6.12
CA GLU A 97 7.35 -24.26 -4.82
C GLU A 97 7.40 -22.72 -4.93
N ARG A 98 7.41 -22.17 -6.16
CA ARG A 98 7.51 -20.74 -6.45
C ARG A 98 6.19 -20.06 -6.78
N ASN A 99 5.07 -20.79 -6.83
CA ASN A 99 3.79 -20.19 -7.23
C ASN A 99 3.03 -19.64 -6.02
N ILE A 100 2.44 -18.45 -6.19
CA ILE A 100 1.54 -17.84 -5.20
C ILE A 100 0.27 -18.69 -5.06
N GLY A 101 -0.27 -19.24 -6.16
CA GLY A 101 -1.46 -20.10 -6.18
C GLY A 101 -1.20 -21.50 -5.64
N ARG A 102 -1.56 -21.78 -4.37
CA ARG A 102 -1.28 -23.07 -3.69
C ARG A 102 -2.35 -24.16 -3.89
N TYR A 103 -3.62 -23.81 -4.13
CA TYR A 103 -4.75 -24.73 -3.97
C TYR A 103 -5.52 -25.08 -5.25
N GLY A 104 -5.31 -24.38 -6.38
CA GLY A 104 -5.98 -24.65 -7.66
C GLY A 104 -7.50 -24.42 -7.69
N MET A 105 -8.08 -23.84 -6.62
CA MET A 105 -9.51 -23.53 -6.51
C MET A 105 -9.81 -22.02 -6.52
N GLY A 106 -8.81 -21.16 -6.31
CA GLY A 106 -8.97 -19.73 -6.10
C GLY A 106 -9.73 -19.01 -7.21
N LEU A 107 -9.50 -19.39 -8.48
CA LEU A 107 -10.25 -18.85 -9.61
C LEU A 107 -11.76 -19.04 -9.46
N LYS A 108 -12.23 -20.25 -9.09
CA LYS A 108 -13.64 -20.53 -8.90
C LYS A 108 -14.21 -19.91 -7.65
N GLU A 109 -13.47 -20.00 -6.53
CA GLU A 109 -13.89 -19.42 -5.25
C GLU A 109 -14.06 -17.91 -5.38
N GLY A 110 -13.06 -17.19 -5.88
CA GLY A 110 -13.10 -15.75 -6.10
C GLY A 110 -14.19 -15.33 -7.10
N SER A 111 -14.37 -16.10 -8.18
CA SER A 111 -15.39 -15.81 -9.20
C SER A 111 -16.79 -16.03 -8.69
N PHE A 112 -17.09 -17.18 -8.09
CA PHE A 112 -18.43 -17.52 -7.62
C PHE A 112 -18.87 -16.75 -6.37
N ALA A 113 -17.92 -16.13 -5.67
CA ALA A 113 -18.23 -15.14 -4.63
C ALA A 113 -18.86 -13.87 -5.20
N ASN A 114 -18.49 -13.49 -6.41
CA ASN A 114 -18.75 -12.16 -6.96
C ASN A 114 -19.68 -12.17 -8.19
N ALA A 115 -19.82 -13.31 -8.88
CA ALA A 115 -20.58 -13.40 -10.13
C ALA A 115 -21.29 -14.75 -10.29
N GLU A 116 -22.43 -14.74 -10.97
CA GLU A 116 -23.16 -15.96 -11.35
C GLU A 116 -22.50 -16.62 -12.58
N HIS A 117 -21.96 -15.80 -13.49
CA HIS A 117 -21.29 -16.27 -14.70
C HIS A 117 -19.87 -15.69 -14.80
N THR A 118 -18.93 -16.55 -15.19
CA THR A 118 -17.53 -16.15 -15.40
C THR A 118 -17.07 -16.62 -16.79
N THR A 119 -16.73 -15.67 -17.65
CA THR A 119 -16.12 -15.94 -18.94
C THR A 119 -14.61 -15.85 -18.84
N ILE A 120 -13.90 -16.87 -19.32
CA ILE A 120 -12.45 -16.94 -19.35
C ILE A 120 -12.00 -17.10 -20.78
N VAL A 121 -11.19 -16.19 -21.28
CA VAL A 121 -10.58 -16.26 -22.61
C VAL A 121 -9.07 -16.18 -22.46
N SER A 122 -8.35 -17.10 -23.06
CA SER A 122 -6.90 -17.13 -23.03
C SER A 122 -6.29 -17.34 -24.40
N ARG A 123 -5.09 -16.84 -24.56
CA ARG A 123 -4.30 -16.96 -25.78
C ARG A 123 -2.83 -17.15 -25.43
N THR A 124 -2.22 -18.19 -25.96
CA THR A 124 -0.75 -18.37 -25.93
C THR A 124 -0.12 -17.70 -27.14
N LYS A 125 1.18 -17.50 -27.11
CA LYS A 125 1.92 -16.86 -28.20
C LYS A 125 1.74 -17.64 -29.51
N GLY A 126 1.25 -16.98 -30.54
CA GLY A 126 1.06 -17.56 -31.88
C GLY A 126 -0.23 -18.37 -32.06
N SER A 127 -1.09 -18.50 -31.04
CA SER A 127 -2.39 -19.19 -31.15
C SER A 127 -3.55 -18.22 -31.36
N ALA A 128 -4.73 -18.75 -31.78
CA ALA A 128 -5.99 -18.04 -31.69
C ALA A 128 -6.49 -17.99 -30.24
N PRO A 129 -7.28 -16.95 -29.85
CA PRO A 129 -7.91 -16.93 -28.54
C PRO A 129 -9.00 -18.03 -28.47
N HIS A 130 -9.11 -18.65 -27.32
CA HIS A 130 -10.14 -19.63 -27.01
C HIS A 130 -10.69 -19.36 -25.62
N GLY A 131 -11.90 -19.79 -25.35
CA GLY A 131 -12.52 -19.45 -24.08
C GLY A 131 -13.61 -20.40 -23.65
N TYR A 132 -13.97 -20.24 -22.38
CA TYR A 132 -14.98 -21.01 -21.69
C TYR A 132 -15.83 -20.12 -20.80
N GLU A 133 -17.07 -20.52 -20.57
CA GLU A 133 -17.96 -19.88 -19.61
C GLU A 133 -18.31 -20.88 -18.51
N LEU A 134 -18.17 -20.41 -17.26
CA LEU A 134 -18.54 -21.10 -16.04
C LEU A 134 -19.85 -20.52 -15.52
N SER A 135 -20.75 -21.35 -15.02
CA SER A 135 -21.92 -20.94 -14.25
C SER A 135 -21.79 -21.45 -12.82
N LYS A 136 -22.22 -20.62 -11.86
CA LYS A 136 -22.29 -21.02 -10.45
C LYS A 136 -23.30 -22.14 -10.20
N ASP A 137 -24.36 -22.20 -11.00
CA ASP A 137 -25.42 -23.18 -10.86
C ASP A 137 -25.14 -24.51 -11.56
N SER A 138 -23.97 -24.69 -12.20
CA SER A 138 -23.60 -25.90 -12.89
C SER A 138 -22.14 -26.23 -12.80
N PHE A 139 -21.82 -27.52 -12.86
CA PHE A 139 -20.45 -28.00 -13.09
C PHE A 139 -20.08 -28.06 -14.58
N ASP A 140 -21.05 -27.89 -15.45
CA ASP A 140 -20.80 -27.87 -16.88
C ASP A 140 -20.09 -26.58 -17.28
N VAL A 141 -19.14 -26.72 -18.19
CA VAL A 141 -18.34 -25.63 -18.71
C VAL A 141 -18.66 -25.46 -20.20
N GLY A 142 -19.23 -24.29 -20.53
CA GLY A 142 -19.55 -23.95 -21.91
C GLY A 142 -18.32 -23.53 -22.69
N ARG A 143 -17.97 -24.20 -23.79
CA ARG A 143 -16.90 -23.73 -24.68
C ARG A 143 -17.44 -22.63 -25.60
N LEU A 144 -16.73 -21.52 -25.70
CA LEU A 144 -17.10 -20.39 -26.53
C LEU A 144 -16.87 -20.70 -28.04
N TYR A 145 -17.71 -20.14 -28.88
CA TYR A 145 -17.39 -20.03 -30.30
C TYR A 145 -16.15 -19.14 -30.49
N GLU A 146 -15.37 -19.43 -31.51
CA GLU A 146 -14.16 -18.68 -31.82
C GLU A 146 -14.42 -17.17 -31.95
N ARG A 147 -15.49 -16.77 -32.67
CA ARG A 147 -15.92 -15.37 -32.78
C ARG A 147 -16.18 -14.70 -31.45
N SER A 148 -16.75 -15.43 -30.49
CA SER A 148 -17.02 -14.90 -29.13
C SER A 148 -15.73 -14.76 -28.31
N ALA A 149 -14.80 -15.71 -28.46
CA ALA A 149 -13.48 -15.61 -27.86
C ALA A 149 -12.70 -14.41 -28.41
N TYR A 150 -12.72 -14.14 -29.70
CA TYR A 150 -12.13 -12.94 -30.30
C TYR A 150 -12.81 -11.66 -29.82
N HIS A 151 -14.14 -11.65 -29.67
CA HIS A 151 -14.82 -10.46 -29.14
C HIS A 151 -14.35 -10.10 -27.74
N VAL A 152 -14.32 -11.07 -26.83
CA VAL A 152 -13.80 -10.87 -25.45
C VAL A 152 -12.32 -10.49 -25.45
N TRP A 153 -11.51 -11.11 -26.31
CA TRP A 153 -10.10 -10.78 -26.46
C TRP A 153 -9.88 -9.31 -26.83
N ASN A 154 -10.74 -8.75 -27.65
CA ASN A 154 -10.65 -7.36 -28.13
C ASN A 154 -11.15 -6.32 -27.11
N LEU A 155 -11.74 -6.73 -25.97
CA LEU A 155 -12.10 -5.81 -24.87
C LEU A 155 -10.89 -5.31 -24.06
N ARG A 156 -9.68 -5.68 -24.44
CA ARG A 156 -8.42 -5.41 -23.72
C ARG A 156 -7.81 -4.07 -24.11
N SER A 157 -8.59 -2.99 -24.19
CA SER A 157 -8.18 -1.69 -24.73
C SER A 157 -6.94 -1.04 -24.04
N GLY A 158 -6.51 -1.49 -22.88
CA GLY A 158 -5.27 -1.05 -22.23
C GLY A 158 -4.08 -1.98 -22.47
N LEU A 159 -4.28 -3.10 -23.17
CA LEU A 159 -3.31 -4.15 -23.48
C LEU A 159 -3.34 -4.54 -24.96
N ASP A 160 -3.64 -3.58 -25.86
CA ASP A 160 -3.85 -3.84 -27.32
C ASP A 160 -2.62 -4.43 -28.00
N ASP A 161 -1.42 -4.14 -27.48
CA ASP A 161 -0.14 -4.65 -27.95
C ASP A 161 0.18 -6.06 -27.44
N ALA A 162 -0.54 -6.56 -26.42
CA ALA A 162 -0.31 -7.87 -25.86
C ALA A 162 -0.82 -8.99 -26.80
N ARG A 163 0.07 -9.88 -27.18
CA ARG A 163 -0.23 -10.98 -28.12
C ARG A 163 -0.56 -12.31 -27.45
N HIS A 164 -0.51 -12.36 -26.14
CA HIS A 164 -0.83 -13.50 -25.27
C HIS A 164 -1.34 -13.00 -23.93
N GLY A 165 -1.88 -13.88 -23.11
CA GLY A 165 -2.42 -13.57 -21.79
C GLY A 165 -3.80 -14.18 -21.56
N THR A 166 -4.47 -13.72 -20.52
CA THR A 166 -5.81 -14.19 -20.14
C THR A 166 -6.73 -13.00 -19.85
N SER A 167 -8.00 -13.17 -20.13
CA SER A 167 -9.10 -12.26 -19.80
C SER A 167 -10.14 -13.03 -19.01
N ILE A 168 -10.50 -12.54 -17.83
CA ILE A 168 -11.55 -13.10 -16.98
C ILE A 168 -12.60 -12.03 -16.79
N ILE A 169 -13.85 -12.34 -17.11
CA ILE A 169 -14.97 -11.41 -17.03
C ILE A 169 -16.04 -12.00 -16.13
N TRP A 170 -16.34 -11.32 -15.06
CA TRP A 170 -17.45 -11.58 -14.17
C TRP A 170 -18.70 -10.89 -14.68
N LYS A 171 -19.79 -11.64 -14.82
CA LYS A 171 -21.10 -11.18 -15.27
C LYS A 171 -22.16 -11.55 -14.24
N ASP A 172 -23.27 -10.83 -14.27
CA ASP A 172 -24.36 -11.03 -13.31
C ASP A 172 -23.86 -10.99 -11.87
N LEU A 173 -23.30 -9.81 -11.55
CA LEU A 173 -22.62 -9.59 -10.28
C LEU A 173 -23.58 -9.71 -9.10
N ILE A 174 -23.19 -10.47 -8.08
CA ILE A 174 -23.99 -10.74 -6.87
C ILE A 174 -24.25 -9.44 -6.09
N SER A 175 -23.25 -8.56 -6.02
CA SER A 175 -23.33 -7.26 -5.35
C SER A 175 -23.30 -6.12 -6.36
N ALA A 176 -24.24 -6.09 -7.28
CA ALA A 176 -24.31 -5.07 -8.32
C ALA A 176 -24.92 -3.77 -7.78
N TYR A 177 -24.27 -2.64 -8.06
CA TYR A 177 -24.84 -1.31 -7.82
C TYR A 177 -25.93 -0.99 -8.85
N LYS A 178 -27.05 -0.51 -8.33
CA LYS A 178 -28.21 -0.04 -9.12
C LYS A 178 -28.45 1.43 -8.75
N GLY A 179 -27.72 2.34 -9.42
CA GLY A 179 -27.86 3.78 -9.20
C GLY A 179 -29.22 4.31 -9.64
N GLN A 180 -29.62 5.44 -9.04
CA GLN A 180 -30.85 6.16 -9.42
C GLN A 180 -30.53 7.27 -10.44
N ASN A 181 -29.28 7.77 -10.45
CA ASN A 181 -28.83 8.83 -11.36
C ASN A 181 -27.35 8.69 -11.70
N ASP A 182 -26.89 9.42 -12.72
CA ASP A 182 -25.50 9.39 -13.24
C ASP A 182 -24.45 9.76 -12.17
N ASP A 183 -24.73 10.74 -11.33
CA ASP A 183 -23.77 11.22 -10.33
C ASP A 183 -23.51 10.15 -9.26
N GLU A 184 -24.56 9.50 -8.78
CA GLU A 184 -24.43 8.40 -7.83
C GLU A 184 -23.67 7.21 -8.42
N ALA A 185 -23.93 6.88 -9.67
CA ALA A 185 -23.23 5.80 -10.35
C ALA A 185 -21.75 6.11 -10.54
N ARG A 186 -21.39 7.37 -10.88
CA ARG A 186 -20.00 7.82 -10.98
C ARG A 186 -19.28 7.79 -9.64
N VAL A 187 -19.92 8.27 -8.59
CA VAL A 187 -19.38 8.25 -7.23
C VAL A 187 -19.15 6.80 -6.78
N PHE A 188 -20.08 5.89 -7.06
CA PHE A 188 -19.91 4.47 -6.74
C PHE A 188 -18.73 3.85 -7.48
N ALA A 189 -18.65 4.03 -8.80
CA ALA A 189 -17.56 3.48 -9.61
C ALA A 189 -16.19 4.02 -9.14
N THR A 190 -16.10 5.33 -8.90
CA THR A 190 -14.87 5.97 -8.40
C THR A 190 -14.46 5.40 -7.04
N ARG A 191 -15.38 5.33 -6.08
CA ARG A 191 -15.09 4.78 -4.74
C ARG A 191 -14.71 3.30 -4.79
N THR A 192 -15.35 2.53 -5.64
CA THR A 192 -15.05 1.10 -5.81
C THR A 192 -13.65 0.91 -6.40
N LEU A 193 -13.30 1.67 -7.45
CA LEU A 193 -11.94 1.64 -8.01
C LEU A 193 -10.88 2.09 -7.01
N GLU A 194 -11.14 3.16 -6.25
CA GLU A 194 -10.21 3.65 -5.22
C GLU A 194 -9.99 2.59 -4.13
N ARG A 195 -11.04 1.90 -3.69
CA ARG A 195 -10.95 0.83 -2.69
C ARG A 195 -10.15 -0.35 -3.21
N ILE A 196 -10.43 -0.82 -4.44
CA ILE A 196 -9.67 -1.89 -5.09
C ILE A 196 -8.21 -1.46 -5.27
N ARG A 197 -7.96 -0.24 -5.75
CA ARG A 197 -6.62 0.31 -5.96
C ARG A 197 -5.81 0.37 -4.67
N LEU A 198 -6.41 0.85 -3.58
CA LEU A 198 -5.77 0.93 -2.26
C LEU A 198 -5.41 -0.47 -1.75
N HIS A 199 -6.36 -1.41 -1.81
CA HIS A 199 -6.14 -2.79 -1.42
C HIS A 199 -4.97 -3.42 -2.18
N MET A 200 -4.97 -3.30 -3.53
CA MET A 200 -3.92 -3.84 -4.39
C MET A 200 -2.57 -3.14 -4.18
N ALA A 201 -2.58 -1.81 -3.95
CA ALA A 201 -1.37 -1.04 -3.68
C ALA A 201 -0.65 -1.48 -2.40
N ILE A 202 -1.40 -1.99 -1.42
CA ILE A 202 -0.85 -2.55 -0.17
C ILE A 202 -0.46 -4.01 -0.36
N ARG A 203 -1.35 -4.84 -0.93
CA ARG A 203 -1.14 -6.29 -1.09
C ARG A 203 0.06 -6.63 -1.96
N TYR A 204 0.23 -5.90 -3.06
CA TYR A 204 1.23 -6.16 -4.10
C TYR A 204 2.33 -5.10 -4.12
N HIS A 205 2.52 -4.34 -3.01
CA HIS A 205 3.47 -3.23 -3.00
C HIS A 205 4.88 -3.63 -3.45
N ARG A 206 5.40 -4.81 -3.08
CA ARG A 206 6.73 -5.28 -3.47
C ARG A 206 6.87 -5.45 -4.99
N PHE A 207 5.86 -6.06 -5.63
CA PHE A 207 5.83 -6.20 -7.09
C PHE A 207 5.72 -4.86 -7.81
N LEU A 208 5.01 -3.90 -7.22
CA LEU A 208 4.86 -2.54 -7.76
C LEU A 208 6.13 -1.71 -7.55
N GLU A 209 6.80 -1.82 -6.40
CA GLU A 209 8.04 -1.11 -6.07
C GLU A 209 9.20 -1.54 -6.97
N CYS A 210 9.39 -2.84 -7.18
CA CYS A 210 10.43 -3.35 -8.07
C CYS A 210 10.06 -3.23 -9.57
N GLY A 211 8.83 -2.81 -9.89
CA GLY A 211 8.36 -2.66 -11.27
C GLY A 211 8.12 -3.98 -12.01
N ALA A 212 8.07 -5.12 -11.30
CA ALA A 212 7.78 -6.42 -11.90
C ALA A 212 6.38 -6.48 -12.50
N VAL A 213 5.42 -5.80 -11.88
CA VAL A 213 4.02 -5.74 -12.33
C VAL A 213 3.53 -4.30 -12.36
N LYS A 214 2.70 -3.99 -13.36
CA LYS A 214 1.93 -2.74 -13.45
C LYS A 214 0.45 -3.07 -13.36
N LEU A 215 -0.22 -2.53 -12.35
CA LEU A 215 -1.67 -2.60 -12.20
C LEU A 215 -2.33 -1.38 -12.85
N LEU A 216 -3.32 -1.61 -13.68
CA LEU A 216 -4.09 -0.58 -14.40
C LEU A 216 -5.56 -0.69 -13.98
N PHE A 217 -6.19 0.44 -13.65
CA PHE A 217 -7.56 0.46 -13.16
C PHE A 217 -8.40 1.41 -14.00
N TYR A 218 -9.53 0.92 -14.52
CA TYR A 218 -10.41 1.68 -15.38
C TYR A 218 -11.88 1.50 -15.01
N ALA A 219 -12.67 2.56 -15.23
CA ALA A 219 -14.13 2.43 -15.37
C ALA A 219 -14.49 2.69 -16.82
N GLN A 220 -15.18 1.76 -17.45
CA GLN A 220 -15.73 1.91 -18.78
C GLN A 220 -17.21 2.26 -18.66
N TRP A 221 -17.64 3.37 -19.30
CA TRP A 221 -19.02 3.84 -19.37
C TRP A 221 -19.49 3.66 -20.81
N ASP A 222 -20.43 2.72 -21.02
CA ASP A 222 -20.87 2.34 -22.35
C ASP A 222 -19.64 2.06 -23.24
N ASP A 223 -19.41 2.85 -24.27
CA ASP A 223 -18.25 2.70 -25.18
C ASP A 223 -17.03 3.56 -24.82
N ARG A 224 -17.02 4.24 -23.66
CA ARG A 224 -15.93 5.17 -23.25
C ARG A 224 -15.12 4.61 -22.11
N LEU A 225 -13.85 4.36 -22.36
CA LEU A 225 -12.88 4.04 -21.30
C LEU A 225 -12.47 5.36 -20.59
N LEU A 226 -12.66 5.40 -19.29
CA LEU A 226 -12.17 6.50 -18.45
C LEU A 226 -10.78 6.12 -17.93
N GLU A 227 -9.79 6.93 -18.26
CA GLU A 227 -8.46 6.74 -17.69
C GLU A 227 -8.49 6.95 -16.16
N PRO A 228 -7.69 6.18 -15.40
CA PRO A 228 -7.60 6.38 -13.98
C PRO A 228 -7.00 7.75 -13.68
N THR A 229 -7.60 8.49 -12.77
CA THR A 229 -7.15 9.83 -12.37
C THR A 229 -5.75 9.84 -11.76
N THR A 230 -5.27 8.69 -11.27
CA THR A 230 -3.93 8.54 -10.67
C THR A 230 -3.38 7.13 -10.90
N LYS A 231 -2.09 7.03 -11.21
CA LYS A 231 -1.39 5.73 -11.24
C LYS A 231 -1.34 5.14 -9.83
N PRO A 232 -1.52 3.82 -9.64
CA PRO A 232 -1.39 3.20 -8.34
C PRO A 232 0.04 3.40 -7.82
N ARG A 233 0.17 4.06 -6.68
CA ARG A 233 1.44 4.18 -5.96
C ARG A 233 1.51 3.01 -4.97
N PRO A 234 2.62 2.26 -4.92
CA PRO A 234 2.80 1.21 -3.91
C PRO A 234 2.71 1.82 -2.50
N ILE A 235 2.05 1.13 -1.60
CA ILE A 235 1.92 1.51 -0.19
C ILE A 235 2.58 0.42 0.64
N ASN A 236 3.84 0.64 0.96
CA ASN A 236 4.63 -0.31 1.74
C ASN A 236 4.38 -0.12 3.24
N PRO A 237 3.71 -1.04 3.93
CA PRO A 237 3.45 -0.89 5.36
C PRO A 237 4.71 -0.85 6.23
N LEU A 238 5.86 -1.25 5.70
CA LEU A 238 7.15 -1.25 6.37
C LEU A 238 8.07 -0.13 5.85
N GLY A 239 7.59 0.68 4.90
CA GLY A 239 8.36 1.67 4.14
C GLY A 239 8.43 3.06 4.78
N TYR A 240 8.86 3.16 6.03
CA TYR A 240 9.10 4.46 6.66
C TYR A 240 10.41 5.08 6.17
N ARG A 241 10.45 6.42 6.06
CA ARG A 241 11.67 7.17 5.71
C ARG A 241 12.70 7.15 6.84
N ARG A 242 12.24 7.18 8.08
CA ARG A 242 13.04 7.15 9.29
C ARG A 242 12.34 6.36 10.36
N SER A 243 13.07 5.43 10.97
CA SER A 243 12.58 4.64 12.10
C SER A 243 12.30 5.48 13.34
N GLY A 244 11.45 5.00 14.21
CA GLY A 244 11.27 5.52 15.57
C GLY A 244 12.47 5.29 16.48
N HIS A 245 13.34 4.35 16.15
CA HIS A 245 14.56 4.02 16.89
C HIS A 245 15.73 3.80 15.92
N PRO A 246 16.96 4.30 16.20
CA PRO A 246 18.09 4.26 15.26
C PRO A 246 18.52 2.84 14.86
N ASP A 247 18.33 1.84 15.72
CA ASP A 247 18.76 0.46 15.49
C ASP A 247 17.73 -0.37 14.71
N TYR A 248 16.69 0.28 14.16
CA TYR A 248 15.66 -0.39 13.38
C TYR A 248 15.65 0.08 11.91
N PRO A 249 15.34 -0.81 10.94
CA PRO A 249 14.82 -2.16 11.12
C PRO A 249 15.86 -3.11 11.74
N ARG A 250 15.40 -4.04 12.61
CA ARG A 250 16.24 -5.02 13.29
C ARG A 250 15.92 -6.43 12.81
N ARG A 251 16.94 -7.11 12.31
CA ARG A 251 16.88 -8.52 11.91
C ARG A 251 17.02 -9.41 13.14
N LEU A 252 16.19 -10.42 13.25
CA LEU A 252 16.30 -11.47 14.27
C LEU A 252 16.27 -12.83 13.57
N THR A 253 17.15 -13.71 13.96
CA THR A 253 17.26 -15.06 13.40
C THR A 253 17.12 -16.12 14.51
N LEU A 254 16.74 -17.33 14.10
CA LEU A 254 16.61 -18.45 15.04
C LEU A 254 17.97 -18.71 15.71
N ASP A 255 17.99 -18.65 17.05
CA ASP A 255 19.17 -18.81 17.90
C ASP A 255 20.34 -17.86 17.55
N GLY A 256 20.10 -16.77 16.84
CA GLY A 256 21.15 -15.85 16.38
C GLY A 256 22.00 -16.40 15.23
N ALA A 257 21.60 -17.51 14.60
CA ALA A 257 22.34 -18.11 13.49
C ALA A 257 22.23 -17.24 12.23
N GLU A 258 23.35 -16.95 11.56
CA GLU A 258 23.40 -16.05 10.41
C GLU A 258 22.50 -16.53 9.26
N ASP A 259 22.46 -17.86 8.99
CA ASP A 259 21.63 -18.49 7.95
C ASP A 259 20.33 -19.10 8.50
N GLY A 260 19.96 -18.77 9.75
CA GLY A 260 18.72 -19.25 10.39
C GLY A 260 17.46 -18.67 9.75
N PRO A 261 16.27 -19.27 10.01
CA PRO A 261 15.00 -18.62 9.73
C PRO A 261 14.97 -17.22 10.34
N GLU A 262 14.42 -16.24 9.61
CA GLU A 262 14.51 -14.83 10.01
C GLU A 262 13.17 -14.10 10.05
N ILE A 263 13.12 -13.10 10.92
CA ILE A 263 12.09 -12.06 10.96
C ILE A 263 12.75 -10.70 11.03
N THR A 264 12.06 -9.66 10.59
CA THR A 264 12.54 -8.29 10.71
C THR A 264 11.55 -7.44 11.51
N ALA A 265 12.04 -6.83 12.57
CA ALA A 265 11.26 -5.91 13.39
C ALA A 265 11.43 -4.47 12.89
N HIS A 266 10.31 -3.78 12.72
CA HIS A 266 10.22 -2.40 12.27
C HIS A 266 9.56 -1.55 13.34
N LEU A 267 10.14 -0.38 13.66
CA LEU A 267 9.55 0.59 14.58
C LEU A 267 9.22 1.89 13.85
N TRP A 268 7.93 2.16 13.70
CA TRP A 268 7.45 3.42 13.17
C TRP A 268 7.64 4.57 14.17
N ARG A 269 7.73 5.76 13.65
CA ARG A 269 7.63 6.97 14.48
C ARG A 269 6.18 7.19 14.90
N ASN A 270 6.00 7.61 16.14
CA ASN A 270 4.69 7.99 16.65
C ASN A 270 4.18 9.23 15.89
N TYR A 271 2.88 9.27 15.62
CA TYR A 271 2.20 10.37 14.93
C TYR A 271 2.64 10.59 13.45
N SER A 272 3.23 9.59 12.82
CA SER A 272 3.48 9.67 11.37
C SER A 272 2.17 9.88 10.61
N LYS A 273 2.18 10.79 9.63
CA LYS A 273 1.04 11.05 8.74
C LYS A 273 1.17 10.32 7.40
N ALA A 274 2.23 9.53 7.24
CA ALA A 274 2.47 8.79 6.02
C ALA A 274 1.30 7.83 5.72
N PRO A 275 0.82 7.74 4.45
CA PRO A 275 -0.21 6.78 4.06
C PRO A 275 0.15 5.34 4.41
N GLU A 276 1.43 5.00 4.37
CA GLU A 276 2.03 3.72 4.73
C GLU A 276 1.88 3.41 6.24
N PHE A 277 1.69 4.43 7.07
CA PHE A 277 1.40 4.28 8.49
C PHE A 277 -0.08 4.03 8.74
N HIS A 278 -0.97 4.74 8.03
CA HIS A 278 -2.43 4.73 8.20
C HIS A 278 -3.12 3.81 7.16
N LEU A 279 -2.83 2.52 7.18
CA LEU A 279 -3.39 1.56 6.23
C LEU A 279 -4.91 1.42 6.39
N GLU A 280 -5.67 1.49 5.29
CA GLU A 280 -7.11 1.19 5.22
C GLU A 280 -7.98 1.81 6.34
N GLN A 281 -7.58 2.95 6.88
CA GLN A 281 -8.29 3.66 7.95
C GLN A 281 -8.52 2.85 9.24
N LYS A 282 -7.72 1.81 9.48
CA LYS A 282 -7.73 1.09 10.75
C LYS A 282 -7.18 1.97 11.86
N ASP A 283 -7.63 1.72 13.09
CA ASP A 283 -7.02 2.30 14.29
C ASP A 283 -5.53 1.92 14.36
N GLU A 284 -4.69 2.83 14.85
CA GLU A 284 -3.24 2.62 15.05
C GLU A 284 -2.93 1.31 15.80
N LEU A 285 -3.82 0.87 16.69
CA LEU A 285 -3.68 -0.39 17.41
C LEU A 285 -3.76 -1.60 16.49
N GLY A 286 -4.59 -1.56 15.46
CA GLY A 286 -4.75 -2.67 14.51
C GLY A 286 -3.57 -2.88 13.57
N HIS A 287 -2.63 -1.92 13.52
CA HIS A 287 -1.44 -2.02 12.65
C HIS A 287 -0.22 -2.63 13.33
N GLN A 288 -0.23 -2.78 14.65
CA GLN A 288 0.85 -3.50 15.34
C GLN A 288 0.80 -4.99 15.02
N GLY A 289 1.95 -5.68 15.11
CA GLY A 289 2.02 -7.13 15.01
C GLY A 289 2.64 -7.63 13.72
N PHE A 290 2.18 -8.80 13.26
CA PHE A 290 2.82 -9.53 12.18
C PHE A 290 2.33 -9.08 10.80
N TYR A 291 3.29 -8.95 9.89
CA TYR A 291 3.10 -8.75 8.46
C TYR A 291 3.66 -9.98 7.73
N PHE A 292 2.76 -10.90 7.39
CA PHE A 292 3.13 -12.14 6.72
C PHE A 292 3.15 -11.95 5.21
N TYR A 293 4.26 -12.34 4.58
CA TYR A 293 4.43 -12.32 3.13
C TYR A 293 4.62 -13.73 2.61
N ASP A 294 3.89 -14.10 1.58
CA ASP A 294 4.10 -15.35 0.84
C ASP A 294 4.49 -14.98 -0.61
N HIS A 295 5.72 -15.33 -1.02
CA HIS A 295 6.27 -14.97 -2.34
C HIS A 295 6.08 -13.47 -2.69
N ASP A 296 6.48 -12.59 -1.78
CA ASP A 296 6.36 -11.13 -1.88
C ASP A 296 4.91 -10.57 -1.89
N ARG A 297 3.90 -11.41 -1.81
CA ARG A 297 2.52 -11.01 -1.59
C ARG A 297 2.24 -10.86 -0.10
N LEU A 298 1.73 -9.69 0.30
CA LEU A 298 1.31 -9.47 1.68
C LEU A 298 0.01 -10.24 1.98
N ILE A 299 0.05 -11.16 2.95
CA ILE A 299 -1.10 -11.99 3.37
C ILE A 299 -1.91 -11.26 4.45
N THR A 300 -1.25 -10.83 5.52
CA THR A 300 -1.88 -10.10 6.61
C THR A 300 -1.14 -8.81 6.92
N GLN A 301 -1.89 -7.77 7.24
CA GLN A 301 -1.36 -6.46 7.61
C GLN A 301 -1.68 -6.16 9.07
N GLY A 302 -0.74 -6.42 9.95
CA GLY A 302 -0.88 -6.22 11.38
C GLY A 302 -1.75 -7.28 12.07
N GLY A 303 -2.00 -7.04 13.34
CA GLY A 303 -2.57 -8.02 14.27
C GLY A 303 -1.56 -9.07 14.71
N TRP A 304 -1.88 -9.73 15.80
CA TRP A 304 -0.98 -10.72 16.40
C TRP A 304 -1.33 -12.17 16.04
N SER A 305 -2.38 -12.41 15.26
CA SER A 305 -2.84 -13.76 14.84
C SER A 305 -2.98 -14.75 16.00
N GLY A 306 -3.38 -14.27 17.18
CA GLY A 306 -3.50 -15.06 18.40
C GLY A 306 -2.20 -15.19 19.23
N TYR A 307 -1.10 -14.59 18.79
CA TYR A 307 0.16 -14.59 19.53
C TYR A 307 0.03 -13.86 20.89
N GLN A 308 -0.53 -12.67 20.89
CA GLN A 308 -0.84 -11.87 22.07
C GLN A 308 -2.00 -10.90 21.79
N ALA A 309 -2.50 -10.25 22.85
CA ALA A 309 -3.46 -9.17 22.70
C ALA A 309 -2.77 -7.89 22.22
N GLU A 310 -3.52 -7.00 21.56
CA GLU A 310 -3.06 -5.67 21.18
C GLU A 310 -2.75 -4.82 22.42
N LYS A 311 -1.64 -4.09 22.36
CA LYS A 311 -1.16 -3.24 23.47
C LYS A 311 -0.82 -1.86 22.95
N LYS A 312 -1.30 -0.79 23.61
CA LYS A 312 -1.01 0.60 23.23
C LYS A 312 0.50 0.90 23.12
N GLN A 313 1.30 0.27 23.95
CA GLN A 313 2.76 0.42 23.96
C GLN A 313 3.47 -0.24 22.77
N LEU A 314 2.79 -1.12 22.01
CA LEU A 314 3.34 -1.78 20.84
C LEU A 314 2.78 -1.24 19.52
N LYS A 315 1.98 -0.18 19.55
CA LYS A 315 1.27 0.37 18.38
C LYS A 315 2.16 0.75 17.20
N LEU A 316 3.46 0.96 17.44
CA LEU A 316 4.45 1.33 16.42
C LEU A 316 5.25 0.15 15.88
N LEU A 317 5.08 -1.04 16.49
CA LEU A 317 5.86 -2.23 16.13
C LEU A 317 5.16 -3.02 15.03
N ARG A 318 5.89 -3.26 13.94
CA ARG A 318 5.51 -4.16 12.85
C ARG A 318 6.60 -5.19 12.66
N ILE A 319 6.22 -6.47 12.61
CA ILE A 319 7.16 -7.59 12.46
C ILE A 319 6.91 -8.24 11.12
N GLU A 320 7.88 -8.12 10.22
CA GLU A 320 7.89 -8.80 8.94
C GLU A 320 8.24 -10.27 9.11
N VAL A 321 7.42 -11.13 8.50
CA VAL A 321 7.63 -12.58 8.43
C VAL A 321 7.49 -12.99 6.97
N SER A 322 8.62 -13.12 6.28
CA SER A 322 8.70 -13.45 4.85
C SER A 322 9.51 -14.72 4.57
N ASP A 323 10.14 -15.30 5.59
CA ASP A 323 10.93 -16.51 5.44
C ASP A 323 10.04 -17.74 5.17
N PRO A 324 10.19 -18.42 4.01
CA PRO A 324 9.39 -19.60 3.67
C PRO A 324 9.45 -20.72 4.70
N ARG A 325 10.60 -20.90 5.37
CA ARG A 325 10.78 -21.93 6.40
C ARG A 325 9.84 -21.70 7.59
N ILE A 326 9.59 -20.44 7.95
CA ILE A 326 8.63 -20.07 9.00
C ILE A 326 7.20 -20.31 8.53
N LEU A 327 6.90 -19.89 7.30
CA LEU A 327 5.55 -20.01 6.73
C LEU A 327 5.12 -21.47 6.57
N ASP A 328 6.00 -22.33 6.08
CA ASP A 328 5.69 -23.73 5.79
C ASP A 328 5.58 -24.58 7.05
N GLU A 329 6.45 -24.33 8.04
CA GLU A 329 6.54 -25.18 9.24
C GLU A 329 5.67 -24.70 10.41
N HIS A 330 5.50 -23.36 10.57
CA HIS A 330 4.94 -22.79 11.79
C HIS A 330 3.64 -22.00 11.58
N VAL A 331 3.20 -21.86 10.32
CA VAL A 331 2.04 -21.05 9.97
C VAL A 331 1.10 -21.84 9.07
N THR A 332 -0.18 -21.59 9.17
CA THR A 332 -1.19 -22.06 8.22
C THR A 332 -1.85 -20.85 7.58
N VAL A 333 -1.63 -20.66 6.28
CA VAL A 333 -2.29 -19.60 5.50
C VAL A 333 -3.68 -20.09 5.09
N SER A 334 -4.70 -19.25 5.23
CA SER A 334 -6.05 -19.59 4.73
C SER A 334 -6.05 -19.80 3.22
N PRO A 335 -6.95 -20.63 2.67
CA PRO A 335 -7.06 -20.83 1.22
C PRO A 335 -7.20 -19.50 0.45
N GLN A 336 -7.96 -18.54 0.99
CA GLN A 336 -8.16 -17.19 0.43
C GLN A 336 -6.96 -16.25 0.64
N LYS A 337 -5.87 -16.73 1.29
CA LYS A 337 -4.67 -15.94 1.60
C LYS A 337 -4.97 -14.57 2.25
N SER A 338 -6.05 -14.51 3.03
CA SER A 338 -6.50 -13.29 3.72
C SER A 338 -6.27 -13.33 5.23
N SER A 339 -5.90 -14.49 5.77
CA SER A 339 -5.64 -14.70 7.18
C SER A 339 -4.60 -15.80 7.42
N VAL A 340 -4.01 -15.75 8.60
CA VAL A 340 -2.97 -16.66 9.04
C VAL A 340 -3.35 -17.23 10.40
N ARG A 341 -3.13 -18.53 10.58
CA ARG A 341 -3.23 -19.21 11.88
C ARG A 341 -1.84 -19.71 12.28
N LEU A 342 -1.40 -19.33 13.47
CA LEU A 342 -0.16 -19.82 14.05
C LEU A 342 -0.34 -21.25 14.52
N ARG A 343 0.62 -22.12 14.19
CA ARG A 343 0.62 -23.53 14.63
C ARG A 343 1.07 -23.63 16.08
N GLU A 344 0.75 -24.74 16.70
CA GLU A 344 1.21 -25.04 18.06
C GLU A 344 2.74 -24.93 18.16
N GLY A 345 3.21 -24.35 19.26
CA GLY A 345 4.64 -24.15 19.49
C GLY A 345 5.23 -22.86 18.89
N PHE A 346 4.49 -22.08 18.10
CA PHE A 346 4.98 -20.84 17.49
C PHE A 346 5.55 -19.85 18.53
N HIS A 347 4.93 -19.73 19.71
CA HIS A 347 5.44 -18.86 20.79
C HIS A 347 6.84 -19.28 21.24
N ARG A 348 7.03 -20.58 21.47
CA ARG A 348 8.34 -21.13 21.89
C ARG A 348 9.37 -20.97 20.77
N PHE A 349 8.96 -21.15 19.54
CA PHE A 349 9.79 -20.96 18.36
C PHE A 349 10.29 -19.52 18.25
N LEU A 350 9.40 -18.52 18.27
CA LEU A 350 9.76 -17.11 18.24
C LEU A 350 10.59 -16.66 19.46
N GLY A 351 10.36 -17.24 20.64
CA GLY A 351 11.14 -16.94 21.83
C GLY A 351 12.64 -17.28 21.72
N ARG A 352 13.03 -18.05 20.69
CA ARG A 352 14.43 -18.38 20.38
C ARG A 352 15.10 -17.38 19.45
N PHE A 353 14.36 -16.46 18.85
CA PHE A 353 14.94 -15.49 17.91
C PHE A 353 15.84 -14.49 18.63
N ARG A 354 16.99 -14.25 18.05
CA ARG A 354 18.03 -13.34 18.56
C ARG A 354 18.58 -12.51 17.40
N ASP A 355 19.09 -11.35 17.75
CA ASP A 355 19.87 -10.52 16.84
C ASP A 355 21.19 -11.25 16.51
N PRO A 356 21.50 -11.54 15.22
CA PRO A 356 22.72 -12.26 14.87
C PRO A 356 24.00 -11.49 15.18
N ASP A 357 23.97 -10.16 15.15
CA ASP A 357 25.12 -9.30 15.46
C ASP A 357 25.29 -9.10 16.98
N ASN A 358 24.19 -9.23 17.73
CA ASN A 358 24.17 -9.16 19.19
C ASN A 358 23.21 -10.19 19.80
N PRO A 359 23.65 -11.44 20.03
CA PRO A 359 22.79 -12.54 20.51
C PRO A 359 22.15 -12.30 21.90
N GLY A 360 22.59 -11.28 22.62
CA GLY A 360 21.93 -10.84 23.85
C GLY A 360 20.57 -10.17 23.64
N ILE A 361 20.27 -9.72 22.41
CA ILE A 361 19.00 -9.07 22.08
C ILE A 361 18.00 -10.10 21.59
N SER A 362 16.86 -10.14 22.25
CA SER A 362 15.73 -11.06 21.98
C SER A 362 14.52 -10.29 21.42
N LEU A 363 13.47 -11.02 21.07
CA LEU A 363 12.18 -10.43 20.72
C LEU A 363 11.54 -9.65 21.89
N GLU A 364 11.82 -10.04 23.14
CA GLU A 364 11.33 -9.31 24.33
C GLU A 364 11.97 -7.92 24.44
N ASP A 365 13.26 -7.81 24.07
CA ASP A 365 13.96 -6.52 24.03
C ASP A 365 13.37 -5.63 22.94
N VAL A 366 12.99 -6.19 21.80
CA VAL A 366 12.26 -5.46 20.73
C VAL A 366 10.92 -4.91 21.25
N PHE A 367 10.18 -5.68 22.06
CA PHE A 367 8.95 -5.18 22.70
C PHE A 367 9.23 -4.06 23.70
N ALA A 368 10.32 -4.14 24.45
CA ALA A 368 10.74 -3.09 25.38
C ALA A 368 11.11 -1.81 24.63
N ASP A 369 11.90 -1.90 23.57
CA ASP A 369 12.27 -0.79 22.70
C ASP A 369 11.02 -0.10 22.12
N ALA A 370 10.05 -0.89 21.62
CA ALA A 370 8.80 -0.36 21.09
C ALA A 370 8.02 0.44 22.15
N ALA A 371 7.94 -0.08 23.36
CA ALA A 371 7.28 0.60 24.48
C ALA A 371 8.01 1.89 24.89
N GLU A 372 9.34 1.89 24.82
CA GLU A 372 10.14 3.08 25.11
C GLU A 372 9.96 4.17 24.07
N VAL A 373 9.96 3.83 22.78
CA VAL A 373 9.71 4.77 21.69
C VAL A 373 8.35 5.46 21.86
N VAL A 374 7.29 4.71 22.18
CA VAL A 374 5.96 5.29 22.46
C VAL A 374 6.01 6.22 23.66
N ARG A 375 6.64 5.82 24.76
CA ARG A 375 6.76 6.63 25.98
C ARG A 375 7.54 7.92 25.73
N ALA A 376 8.70 7.82 25.08
CA ALA A 376 9.55 8.97 24.78
C ALA A 376 8.86 9.96 23.81
N SER A 377 8.11 9.45 22.83
CA SER A 377 7.35 10.29 21.90
C SER A 377 6.24 11.08 22.60
N ASN A 378 5.53 10.44 23.53
CA ASN A 378 4.48 11.12 24.31
C ASN A 378 5.05 12.22 25.21
N GLN A 379 6.24 12.02 25.77
CA GLN A 379 6.93 13.05 26.56
C GLN A 379 7.42 14.22 25.69
N LYS A 380 7.99 13.94 24.51
CA LYS A 380 8.44 15.00 23.58
C LYS A 380 7.27 15.86 23.10
N ASN A 381 6.13 15.28 22.76
CA ASN A 381 4.96 16.02 22.30
C ASN A 381 4.36 16.94 23.38
N SER A 382 4.51 16.62 24.65
CA SER A 382 4.05 17.52 25.73
C SER A 382 4.91 18.76 25.89
N ASN A 383 6.16 18.77 25.39
CA ASN A 383 7.15 19.82 25.58
C ASN A 383 7.46 20.61 24.29
N ALA A 384 7.04 20.16 23.12
CA ALA A 384 7.30 20.84 21.86
C ALA A 384 6.18 21.84 21.54
N ASP A 385 6.56 23.07 21.22
CA ASP A 385 5.62 24.05 20.67
C ASP A 385 5.14 23.58 19.29
N PRO A 386 3.83 23.54 19.04
CA PRO A 386 3.31 23.13 17.73
C PRO A 386 3.70 24.11 16.63
N LEU A 387 4.09 23.60 15.47
CA LEU A 387 4.37 24.40 14.28
C LEU A 387 3.11 24.52 13.42
N VAL A 388 3.02 25.58 12.63
CA VAL A 388 2.00 25.73 11.57
C VAL A 388 2.41 24.87 10.38
N GLU A 389 1.46 24.25 9.70
CA GLU A 389 1.71 23.48 8.49
C GLU A 389 2.46 24.32 7.43
N ALA A 390 3.44 23.74 6.76
CA ALA A 390 4.19 24.40 5.71
C ALA A 390 3.44 24.32 4.37
N GLY A 391 3.12 25.52 3.80
CA GLY A 391 2.34 25.66 2.57
C GLY A 391 3.18 25.87 1.30
N ARG A 392 2.68 26.73 0.40
CA ARG A 392 3.33 27.07 -0.88
C ARG A 392 4.70 27.73 -0.66
N GLY A 393 5.65 27.38 -1.52
CA GLY A 393 7.02 27.91 -1.48
C GLY A 393 8.00 27.01 -0.73
N MET A 394 7.52 26.02 0.01
CA MET A 394 8.34 24.96 0.59
C MET A 394 8.33 23.73 -0.31
N ALA A 395 9.50 23.10 -0.51
CA ALA A 395 9.60 21.89 -1.30
C ALA A 395 8.80 20.75 -0.67
N PRO A 396 8.17 19.85 -1.46
CA PRO A 396 7.38 18.74 -0.94
C PRO A 396 8.17 17.87 0.07
N SER A 397 9.42 17.56 -0.24
CA SER A 397 10.29 16.78 0.66
C SER A 397 10.54 17.42 2.02
N ILE A 398 10.56 18.77 2.08
CA ILE A 398 10.73 19.52 3.33
C ILE A 398 9.42 19.54 4.11
N ARG A 399 8.28 19.71 3.41
CA ARG A 399 6.96 19.63 4.04
C ARG A 399 6.71 18.27 4.66
N ASP A 400 7.07 17.21 3.95
CA ASP A 400 6.98 15.84 4.45
C ASP A 400 7.81 15.65 5.74
N VAL A 401 9.03 16.24 5.82
CA VAL A 401 9.85 16.20 7.04
C VAL A 401 9.21 16.99 8.19
N ILE A 402 8.63 18.15 7.91
CA ILE A 402 7.93 18.94 8.92
C ILE A 402 6.71 18.20 9.46
N GLU A 403 5.93 17.58 8.57
CA GLU A 403 4.79 16.75 8.97
C GLU A 403 5.19 15.54 9.80
N ASP A 404 6.31 14.91 9.47
CA ASP A 404 6.82 13.73 10.19
C ASP A 404 7.48 14.09 11.54
N GLU A 405 8.11 15.26 11.66
CA GLU A 405 8.94 15.61 12.82
C GLU A 405 8.24 16.53 13.83
N ALA A 406 7.24 17.30 13.40
CA ALA A 406 6.64 18.34 14.21
C ALA A 406 5.19 18.01 14.60
N THR A 407 4.79 18.42 15.81
CA THR A 407 3.38 18.55 16.16
C THR A 407 2.82 19.75 15.44
N LEU A 408 1.79 19.56 14.58
CA LEU A 408 1.20 20.63 13.82
C LEU A 408 0.01 21.26 14.58
N ALA A 409 -0.04 22.59 14.56
CA ALA A 409 -1.19 23.34 15.04
C ALA A 409 -2.35 23.26 14.01
N SER A 410 -3.60 23.29 14.50
CA SER A 410 -4.79 23.33 13.63
C SER A 410 -5.03 24.75 13.09
N HIS A 411 -4.16 25.20 12.18
CA HIS A 411 -4.24 26.49 11.51
C HIS A 411 -4.02 26.30 10.02
N GLU A 412 -4.42 27.32 9.23
CA GLU A 412 -4.12 27.34 7.79
C GLU A 412 -2.62 27.31 7.52
N PRO A 413 -2.15 26.62 6.47
CA PRO A 413 -0.72 26.50 6.17
C PRO A 413 -0.02 27.85 5.99
N MET A 414 1.23 27.93 6.47
CA MET A 414 2.09 29.09 6.23
C MET A 414 2.74 29.02 4.86
N ASN A 415 2.48 30.02 4.02
CA ASN A 415 3.08 30.16 2.69
C ASN A 415 4.33 31.05 2.74
N ILE A 416 5.32 30.77 1.85
CA ILE A 416 6.48 31.63 1.63
C ILE A 416 6.61 31.88 0.14
N VAL A 417 6.42 33.14 -0.28
CA VAL A 417 6.35 33.50 -1.70
C VAL A 417 7.28 34.68 -2.01
N TRP A 418 7.74 34.73 -3.27
CA TRP A 418 8.44 35.87 -3.79
C TRP A 418 7.43 36.83 -4.44
N GLU A 419 7.35 38.06 -3.96
CA GLU A 419 6.52 39.14 -4.53
C GLU A 419 7.33 40.46 -4.55
N ARG A 420 6.91 41.44 -5.36
CA ARG A 420 7.50 42.79 -5.30
C ARG A 420 7.01 43.50 -4.04
N ILE A 421 7.92 43.93 -3.21
CA ILE A 421 7.66 44.79 -2.04
C ILE A 421 8.50 46.05 -2.15
N PRO A 422 8.19 47.15 -1.40
CA PRO A 422 8.95 48.39 -1.45
C PRO A 422 10.46 48.21 -1.30
N GLU A 423 11.23 49.10 -1.90
CA GLU A 423 12.68 49.13 -1.77
C GLU A 423 13.08 49.31 -0.30
N GLY A 424 14.11 48.55 0.11
CA GLY A 424 14.64 48.54 1.48
C GLY A 424 14.24 47.34 2.31
N ASP A 425 13.06 46.80 2.10
CA ASP A 425 12.59 45.60 2.84
C ASP A 425 12.86 44.33 2.04
N PHE A 426 13.45 43.33 2.72
CA PHE A 426 13.61 41.98 2.16
C PHE A 426 12.38 41.11 2.38
N LEU A 427 11.70 41.25 3.53
CA LEU A 427 10.55 40.42 3.85
C LEU A 427 9.41 41.25 4.49
N ARG A 428 8.18 40.74 4.30
CA ARG A 428 6.97 41.27 4.93
C ARG A 428 6.05 40.11 5.34
N ILE A 429 5.44 40.23 6.51
CA ILE A 429 4.44 39.28 7.00
C ILE A 429 3.05 39.75 6.58
N ASP A 430 2.34 38.91 5.83
CA ASP A 430 0.93 39.07 5.51
C ASP A 430 0.10 38.04 6.32
N ARG A 431 -0.40 38.51 7.45
CA ARG A 431 -1.17 37.64 8.37
C ARG A 431 -2.56 37.27 7.82
N ALA A 432 -3.14 38.13 6.96
CA ALA A 432 -4.46 37.84 6.38
C ALA A 432 -4.39 36.65 5.42
N ARG A 433 -3.25 36.46 4.76
CA ARG A 433 -3.01 35.35 3.83
C ARG A 433 -2.15 34.23 4.41
N ASN A 434 -1.84 34.24 5.70
CA ASN A 434 -0.86 33.34 6.32
C ASN A 434 0.45 33.21 5.52
N THR A 435 0.97 34.34 5.02
CA THR A 435 2.05 34.35 4.06
C THR A 435 3.22 35.22 4.51
N LEU A 436 4.43 34.66 4.41
CA LEU A 436 5.66 35.41 4.45
C LEU A 436 6.06 35.78 3.02
N VAL A 437 6.07 37.08 2.73
CA VAL A 437 6.42 37.62 1.41
C VAL A 437 7.89 38.01 1.42
N LEU A 438 8.66 37.49 0.47
CA LEU A 438 10.06 37.82 0.24
C LEU A 438 10.17 38.74 -0.97
N ASN A 439 11.10 39.69 -0.96
CA ASN A 439 11.28 40.63 -2.06
C ASN A 439 11.82 39.94 -3.30
N GLN A 440 11.05 39.95 -4.37
CA GLN A 440 11.42 39.34 -5.63
C GLN A 440 12.70 39.93 -6.25
N ASN A 441 13.04 41.20 -5.94
CA ASN A 441 14.24 41.83 -6.45
C ASN A 441 15.52 41.22 -5.89
N ASP A 442 15.46 40.63 -4.69
CA ASP A 442 16.59 40.02 -4.01
C ASP A 442 16.69 38.48 -4.28
N ARG A 443 15.77 37.97 -5.07
CA ARG A 443 15.68 36.52 -5.30
C ARG A 443 16.94 35.94 -5.88
N GLU A 444 17.66 36.67 -6.74
CA GLU A 444 18.88 36.23 -7.39
C GLU A 444 20.05 36.07 -6.40
N LEU A 445 20.07 36.80 -5.31
CA LEU A 445 21.07 36.65 -4.24
C LEU A 445 21.05 35.26 -3.57
N PHE A 446 19.89 34.55 -3.63
CA PHE A 446 19.66 33.27 -2.97
C PHE A 446 19.46 32.11 -3.94
N ASN A 447 19.60 32.36 -5.25
CA ASN A 447 19.19 31.41 -6.27
C ASN A 447 20.08 31.58 -7.51
N ASP A 448 20.82 30.54 -7.90
CA ASP A 448 21.74 30.50 -9.03
C ASP A 448 21.02 30.70 -10.41
N GLY A 449 20.12 31.69 -10.51
CA GLY A 449 19.38 32.02 -11.74
C GLY A 449 18.31 31.05 -12.16
N ARG A 450 18.01 29.99 -11.39
CA ARG A 450 17.01 28.95 -11.71
C ARG A 450 15.72 29.12 -10.89
N GLY A 451 15.01 30.23 -11.08
CA GLY A 451 13.81 30.58 -10.34
C GLY A 451 12.66 29.58 -10.46
N ARG A 452 12.42 28.76 -9.45
CA ARG A 452 11.22 27.93 -9.25
C ARG A 452 10.51 28.31 -7.97
N LEU A 453 9.21 27.97 -7.84
CA LEU A 453 8.42 28.28 -6.63
C LEU A 453 9.09 27.82 -5.32
N ASN A 454 9.78 26.68 -5.37
CA ASN A 454 10.42 26.03 -4.22
C ASN A 454 11.95 26.23 -4.16
N ASP A 455 12.45 27.32 -4.75
CA ASP A 455 13.86 27.70 -4.69
C ASP A 455 14.28 28.19 -3.29
N ALA A 456 15.60 28.37 -3.09
CA ALA A 456 16.21 28.80 -1.82
C ALA A 456 15.70 27.97 -0.61
N PRO A 457 15.75 26.62 -0.65
CA PRO A 457 15.10 25.79 0.35
C PRO A 457 15.63 25.99 1.77
N VAL A 458 16.94 26.23 1.93
CA VAL A 458 17.54 26.45 3.27
C VAL A 458 17.06 27.77 3.88
N LEU A 459 17.09 28.86 3.09
CA LEU A 459 16.59 30.17 3.53
C LEU A 459 15.11 30.05 3.96
N LYS A 460 14.27 29.49 3.10
CA LYS A 460 12.83 29.38 3.40
C LYS A 460 12.56 28.50 4.62
N SER A 461 13.34 27.43 4.84
CA SER A 461 13.22 26.60 6.04
C SER A 461 13.57 27.36 7.29
N LEU A 462 14.65 28.14 7.28
CA LEU A 462 15.04 28.99 8.42
C LEU A 462 14.00 30.05 8.71
N LEU A 463 13.50 30.73 7.69
CA LEU A 463 12.46 31.74 7.83
C LEU A 463 11.14 31.14 8.34
N TYR A 464 10.79 29.94 7.86
CA TYR A 464 9.64 29.20 8.36
C TYR A 464 9.78 28.94 9.87
N LEU A 465 10.91 28.42 10.33
CA LEU A 465 11.14 28.12 11.76
C LEU A 465 11.10 29.38 12.63
N LEU A 466 11.59 30.53 12.13
CA LEU A 466 11.55 31.78 12.86
C LEU A 466 10.13 32.37 12.94
N PHE A 467 9.42 32.40 11.82
CA PHE A 467 8.18 33.20 11.70
C PHE A 467 6.89 32.39 11.87
N ASN A 468 6.94 31.04 11.94
CA ASN A 468 5.72 30.23 12.03
C ASN A 468 4.82 30.61 13.21
N LYS A 469 5.41 30.91 14.39
CA LYS A 469 4.64 31.34 15.56
C LYS A 469 3.97 32.72 15.35
N ALA A 470 4.60 33.60 14.61
CA ALA A 470 4.08 34.96 14.36
C ALA A 470 2.87 34.91 13.39
N ILE A 471 2.86 33.94 12.47
CA ILE A 471 1.81 33.75 11.48
C ILE A 471 0.68 32.89 12.03
N GLY A 472 1.01 31.79 12.72
CA GLY A 472 0.06 30.77 13.17
C GLY A 472 -0.55 31.01 14.56
N SER A 473 -0.13 32.00 15.31
CA SER A 473 -0.72 32.27 16.63
C SER A 473 -1.98 33.12 16.53
N GLY A 474 -3.09 32.65 17.05
CA GLY A 474 -4.32 33.46 17.17
C GLY A 474 -4.17 34.67 18.07
N ARG A 475 -3.13 34.73 18.92
CA ARG A 475 -2.80 35.85 19.80
C ARG A 475 -1.39 36.38 19.48
N TYR A 476 -1.32 37.55 18.88
CA TYR A 476 -0.07 38.25 18.60
C TYR A 476 0.34 39.05 19.84
N THR A 477 1.15 38.42 20.69
CA THR A 477 1.61 39.05 21.92
C THR A 477 2.69 40.09 21.63
N SER A 478 2.85 41.10 22.54
CA SER A 478 3.90 42.12 22.40
C SER A 478 5.32 41.52 22.30
N LYS A 479 5.54 40.34 22.92
CA LYS A 479 6.79 39.61 22.82
C LYS A 479 7.04 39.03 21.44
N ILE A 480 5.99 38.45 20.81
CA ILE A 480 6.09 37.95 19.43
C ILE A 480 6.33 39.09 18.46
N GLN A 481 5.65 40.22 18.66
CA GLN A 481 5.83 41.43 17.84
C GLN A 481 7.26 41.94 17.92
N ALA A 482 7.80 42.14 19.12
CA ALA A 482 9.18 42.62 19.33
C ALA A 482 10.22 41.66 18.68
N ASN A 483 10.02 40.35 18.79
CA ASN A 483 10.89 39.37 18.11
C ASN A 483 10.84 39.50 16.61
N VAL A 484 9.64 39.62 16.04
CA VAL A 484 9.44 39.78 14.60
C VAL A 484 10.13 41.04 14.09
N GLU A 485 9.95 42.15 14.76
CA GLU A 485 10.60 43.43 14.41
C GLU A 485 12.14 43.29 14.45
N LEU A 486 12.69 42.67 15.52
CA LEU A 486 14.11 42.42 15.63
C LEU A 486 14.64 41.48 14.52
N TRP A 487 13.98 40.36 14.27
CA TRP A 487 14.43 39.41 13.25
C TRP A 487 14.35 40.02 11.85
N THR A 488 13.29 40.77 11.56
CA THR A 488 13.13 41.49 10.29
C THR A 488 14.26 42.50 10.10
N ALA A 489 14.60 43.28 11.11
CA ALA A 489 15.68 44.26 11.03
C ALA A 489 17.05 43.60 10.78
N ILE A 490 17.35 42.48 11.49
CA ILE A 490 18.60 41.73 11.31
C ILE A 490 18.68 41.13 9.88
N ILE A 491 17.61 40.55 9.41
CA ILE A 491 17.58 39.94 8.08
C ILE A 491 17.67 41.00 6.97
N ASN A 492 16.99 42.13 7.11
CA ASN A 492 17.11 43.25 6.17
C ASN A 492 18.55 43.80 6.09
N ALA A 493 19.20 43.97 7.22
CA ALA A 493 20.60 44.38 7.27
C ALA A 493 21.54 43.37 6.60
N SER A 494 21.30 42.07 6.82
CA SER A 494 22.10 41.00 6.18
C SER A 494 21.92 40.96 4.66
N VAL A 495 20.72 41.19 4.18
CA VAL A 495 20.45 41.22 2.72
C VAL A 495 21.05 42.49 2.11
N GLU A 496 21.01 43.61 2.79
CA GLU A 496 21.67 44.85 2.34
C GLU A 496 23.18 44.67 2.18
N GLU A 497 23.85 44.02 3.13
CA GLU A 497 25.24 43.63 3.00
C GLU A 497 25.52 42.78 1.77
N MET A 498 24.67 41.78 1.49
CA MET A 498 24.79 40.95 0.29
C MET A 498 24.64 41.77 -1.01
N ARG A 499 23.68 42.73 -1.07
CA ARG A 499 23.51 43.63 -2.21
C ARG A 499 24.75 44.46 -2.48
N GLN A 500 25.40 44.98 -1.39
CA GLN A 500 26.61 45.79 -1.51
C GLN A 500 27.82 44.95 -2.00
N GLN A 501 27.96 43.73 -1.51
CA GLN A 501 29.01 42.80 -1.96
C GLN A 501 28.84 42.42 -3.43
N GLU A 502 27.61 42.16 -3.88
CA GLU A 502 27.34 41.85 -5.30
C GLU A 502 27.64 43.04 -6.22
N THR A 503 27.34 44.26 -5.76
CA THR A 503 27.63 45.50 -6.51
C THR A 503 29.14 45.75 -6.57
N SER A 504 29.88 45.56 -5.48
CA SER A 504 31.32 45.71 -5.42
C SER A 504 32.07 44.70 -6.25
N GLY A 505 31.68 43.39 -6.22
CA GLY A 505 32.28 42.34 -7.03
C GLY A 505 32.05 42.49 -8.55
N LYS A 506 30.98 43.13 -8.96
CA LYS A 506 30.74 43.53 -10.38
C LYS A 506 31.61 44.69 -10.83
N SER A 507 32.08 45.54 -9.92
CA SER A 507 33.01 46.67 -10.24
C SER A 507 34.43 46.20 -10.52
N ASP A 508 34.94 45.17 -9.83
CA ASP A 508 36.28 44.66 -10.00
C ASP A 508 36.51 43.88 -11.30
N HIS A 509 35.46 43.32 -11.91
CA HIS A 509 35.50 42.64 -13.21
C HIS A 509 35.35 43.57 -14.45
N LEU A 510 35.17 44.87 -14.24
CA LEU A 510 35.08 45.85 -15.29
C LEU A 510 36.42 46.56 -15.59
N PHE A 511 37.50 46.19 -14.84
CA PHE A 511 38.82 46.78 -14.98
C PHE A 511 39.94 45.74 -15.23
N ASP A 512 39.63 44.48 -15.47
CA ASP A 512 40.48 43.46 -16.04
C ASP A 512 40.02 43.16 -17.51
#